data_be45d53ffde161384b888922af0a5b49
#
_entry.id   be45d53ffde161384b888922af0a5b49
#
_cell.length_a   1.000
_cell.length_b   1.000
_cell.length_c   1.000
_cell.angle_alpha   90.00
_cell.angle_beta   90.00
_cell.angle_gamma   90.00
#
_symmetry.space_group_name_H-M   'P 1'
#
loop_
_entity.id
_entity.type
_entity.pdbx_description
1 polymer ?
#
loop_
_entity_poly.entity_id
_entity_poly.type
_entity_poly.pdbx_seq_one_letter_code
_entity_poly.pdbx_strand_id
1 'polypeptide(L)'
;MKSIKELYRIGTGPSSSHTMGPRKAAEIFLERHPEAASFKVTLYGSLAATGKGHMTNIAITEVLQPIAPVEIIWEPKIFLPFHPNGMKFVSVDKAGKETDRWTVFSIGGGALAEENDGASSVNTPDVYSMSSMTEIMQWCERTGKSYWEYVKECEDSDIWDYLQEVWKTMQDAVKRGLEQEGVLPGPLNLRRKASTYYIRASGYKQSLQSRGLVFAYALAVSEENASGGVIVTAPTCGSCGVMPAVLYHLSKSRDFSDTRILRALATAGLVGNIVKTNASISGAEVGCQGEVGVACAMASAAANQLFGGSPAQIEYAAEMGLEHHLGMTCDPVCGLVQIPCIERNAYAAARALDANLYSSFTDGMHRVSFDKVVEVMKETGNDLPSLYKETSEGGLAKDYKPM
;
A
#
# COMPACT_ATOMS: atom_id res chain seq x y z
N MET A 1 -17.76 -5.33 3.11
CA MET A 1 -16.30 -5.07 3.06
C MET A 1 -15.72 -5.09 4.48
N LYS A 2 -14.44 -5.43 4.62
CA LYS A 2 -13.70 -5.38 5.90
C LYS A 2 -13.50 -3.95 6.40
N SER A 3 -13.07 -3.78 7.67
CA SER A 3 -12.70 -2.47 8.22
C SER A 3 -11.55 -1.80 7.42
N ILE A 4 -11.57 -0.47 7.32
CA ILE A 4 -10.45 0.31 6.74
C ILE A 4 -9.16 0.21 7.57
N LYS A 5 -9.21 -0.28 8.80
CA LYS A 5 -8.01 -0.65 9.57
C LYS A 5 -7.19 -1.73 8.86
N GLU A 6 -7.86 -2.60 8.08
CA GLU A 6 -7.21 -3.62 7.27
C GLU A 6 -6.51 -3.08 6.00
N LEU A 7 -6.76 -1.82 5.66
CA LEU A 7 -6.11 -1.10 4.58
C LEU A 7 -4.94 -0.24 5.09
N TYR A 8 -5.19 0.52 6.15
CA TYR A 8 -4.18 1.32 6.83
C TYR A 8 -3.49 0.48 7.90
N ARG A 9 -2.31 -0.05 7.60
CA ARG A 9 -1.51 -0.79 8.57
C ARG A 9 -0.24 -0.03 8.90
N ILE A 10 0.02 0.12 10.19
CA ILE A 10 1.26 0.68 10.70
C ILE A 10 2.29 -0.44 10.79
N GLY A 11 3.47 -0.23 10.22
CA GLY A 11 4.53 -1.25 10.25
C GLY A 11 5.78 -0.82 9.50
N THR A 12 6.73 -1.73 9.41
CA THR A 12 8.03 -1.49 8.76
C THR A 12 8.02 -2.00 7.32
N GLY A 13 8.54 -1.17 6.39
CA GLY A 13 8.74 -1.55 5.00
C GLY A 13 9.89 -2.54 4.78
N PRO A 14 10.28 -2.77 3.54
CA PRO A 14 9.87 -1.99 2.36
C PRO A 14 8.60 -2.47 1.65
N SER A 15 8.10 -3.68 1.91
CA SER A 15 6.95 -4.25 1.20
C SER A 15 5.86 -4.78 2.15
N SER A 16 4.60 -4.45 1.88
CA SER A 16 3.49 -4.99 2.65
C SER A 16 3.27 -6.48 2.39
N SER A 17 3.41 -6.92 1.13
CA SER A 17 3.25 -8.33 0.75
C SER A 17 4.48 -9.18 1.02
N HIS A 18 5.68 -8.61 0.86
CA HIS A 18 6.94 -9.35 0.96
C HIS A 18 7.69 -9.16 2.29
N THR A 19 7.31 -8.19 3.12
CA THR A 19 7.94 -7.93 4.44
C THR A 19 6.92 -8.08 5.56
N MET A 20 5.86 -7.24 5.58
CA MET A 20 4.87 -7.22 6.66
C MET A 20 4.04 -8.51 6.72
N GLY A 21 3.58 -9.03 5.59
CA GLY A 21 2.82 -10.28 5.51
C GLY A 21 3.63 -11.48 6.01
N PRO A 22 4.83 -11.75 5.48
CA PRO A 22 5.71 -12.81 5.97
C PRO A 22 6.09 -12.68 7.45
N ARG A 23 6.34 -11.46 7.95
CA ARG A 23 6.57 -11.21 9.38
C ARG A 23 5.38 -11.65 10.22
N LYS A 24 4.17 -11.20 9.86
CA LYS A 24 2.94 -11.58 10.55
C LYS A 24 2.69 -13.08 10.51
N ALA A 25 2.97 -13.73 9.38
CA ALA A 25 2.85 -15.18 9.27
C ALA A 25 3.84 -15.91 10.21
N ALA A 26 5.08 -15.42 10.30
CA ALA A 26 6.07 -15.97 11.22
C ALA A 26 5.65 -15.78 12.69
N GLU A 27 5.08 -14.63 13.05
CA GLU A 27 4.56 -14.34 14.39
C GLU A 27 3.42 -15.32 14.76
N ILE A 28 2.43 -15.51 13.88
CA ILE A 28 1.32 -16.45 14.06
C ILE A 28 1.84 -17.88 14.19
N PHE A 29 2.80 -18.29 13.36
CA PHE A 29 3.35 -19.63 13.40
C PHE A 29 4.16 -19.89 14.66
N LEU A 30 4.93 -18.89 15.13
CA LEU A 30 5.67 -18.95 16.39
C LEU A 30 4.73 -19.10 17.60
N GLU A 31 3.63 -18.34 17.65
CA GLU A 31 2.62 -18.46 18.71
C GLU A 31 2.02 -19.86 18.80
N ARG A 32 1.87 -20.55 17.66
CA ARG A 32 1.38 -21.94 17.59
C ARG A 32 2.46 -22.96 18.03
N HIS A 33 3.74 -22.62 17.86
CA HIS A 33 4.88 -23.56 18.05
C HIS A 33 6.04 -22.95 18.85
N PRO A 34 5.80 -22.45 20.09
CA PRO A 34 6.83 -21.77 20.88
C PRO A 34 7.97 -22.72 21.33
N GLU A 35 7.75 -24.05 21.32
CA GLU A 35 8.70 -25.07 21.74
C GLU A 35 9.42 -25.77 20.56
N ALA A 36 9.28 -25.28 19.33
CA ALA A 36 9.94 -25.88 18.18
C ALA A 36 11.46 -25.84 18.32
N ALA A 37 12.14 -26.92 17.90
CA ALA A 37 13.59 -27.01 17.94
C ALA A 37 14.26 -26.36 16.72
N SER A 38 13.54 -26.30 15.59
CA SER A 38 13.91 -25.53 14.40
C SER A 38 12.71 -25.25 13.50
N PHE A 39 12.88 -24.30 12.60
CA PHE A 39 11.87 -23.93 11.60
C PHE A 39 12.44 -24.06 10.19
N LYS A 40 11.59 -24.51 9.24
CA LYS A 40 11.87 -24.41 7.80
C LYS A 40 10.78 -23.57 7.15
N VAL A 41 11.18 -22.59 6.34
CA VAL A 41 10.25 -21.72 5.63
C VAL A 41 10.57 -21.75 4.15
N THR A 42 9.63 -22.26 3.34
CA THR A 42 9.75 -22.24 1.87
C THR A 42 8.95 -21.08 1.31
N LEU A 43 9.61 -20.25 0.51
CA LEU A 43 9.03 -19.12 -0.18
C LEU A 43 8.84 -19.47 -1.66
N TYR A 44 7.70 -19.12 -2.24
CA TYR A 44 7.31 -19.49 -3.61
C TYR A 44 7.07 -18.26 -4.49
N GLY A 45 7.19 -18.46 -5.82
CA GLY A 45 6.82 -17.51 -6.86
C GLY A 45 7.41 -16.11 -6.68
N SER A 46 6.59 -15.08 -6.75
CA SER A 46 7.01 -13.68 -6.61
C SER A 46 7.68 -13.41 -5.26
N LEU A 47 7.17 -14.01 -4.19
CA LEU A 47 7.74 -13.87 -2.84
C LEU A 47 9.19 -14.38 -2.76
N ALA A 48 9.54 -15.41 -3.51
CA ALA A 48 10.90 -15.90 -3.61
C ALA A 48 11.75 -15.11 -4.61
N ALA A 49 11.17 -14.71 -5.75
CA ALA A 49 11.89 -14.01 -6.82
C ALA A 49 12.44 -12.65 -6.37
N THR A 50 11.66 -11.88 -5.61
CA THR A 50 12.03 -10.53 -5.16
C THR A 50 12.32 -10.44 -3.67
N GLY A 51 12.10 -11.51 -2.91
CA GLY A 51 12.10 -11.52 -1.45
C GLY A 51 13.39 -11.05 -0.78
N LYS A 52 14.55 -11.29 -1.40
CA LYS A 52 15.84 -10.79 -0.88
C LYS A 52 15.89 -9.26 -0.91
N GLY A 53 15.43 -8.63 -2.01
CA GLY A 53 15.35 -7.19 -2.15
C GLY A 53 14.29 -6.56 -1.24
N HIS A 54 13.25 -7.32 -0.94
CA HIS A 54 12.16 -6.92 -0.05
C HIS A 54 12.40 -7.32 1.43
N MET A 55 13.58 -7.80 1.78
CA MET A 55 13.94 -8.19 3.16
C MET A 55 13.02 -9.28 3.75
N THR A 56 12.41 -10.13 2.92
CA THR A 56 11.47 -11.18 3.37
C THR A 56 12.11 -12.15 4.34
N ASN A 57 13.32 -12.62 4.02
CA ASN A 57 14.08 -13.50 4.92
C ASN A 57 14.43 -12.81 6.24
N ILE A 58 14.78 -11.53 6.22
CA ILE A 58 15.10 -10.76 7.43
C ILE A 58 13.87 -10.68 8.32
N ALA A 59 12.72 -10.31 7.75
CA ALA A 59 11.46 -10.18 8.47
C ALA A 59 11.04 -11.49 9.18
N ILE A 60 11.20 -12.65 8.50
CA ILE A 60 10.91 -13.97 9.06
C ILE A 60 11.96 -14.36 10.12
N THR A 61 13.23 -14.15 9.82
CA THR A 61 14.33 -14.55 10.69
C THR A 61 14.33 -13.76 12.00
N GLU A 62 14.06 -12.46 11.97
CA GLU A 62 13.94 -11.64 13.18
C GLU A 62 12.88 -12.14 14.16
N VAL A 63 11.83 -12.79 13.67
CA VAL A 63 10.75 -13.33 14.52
C VAL A 63 11.12 -14.73 15.06
N LEU A 64 11.57 -15.63 14.20
CA LEU A 64 11.73 -17.04 14.54
C LEU A 64 13.10 -17.38 15.12
N GLN A 65 14.19 -16.78 14.63
CA GLN A 65 15.56 -17.15 14.99
C GLN A 65 15.94 -16.86 16.46
N PRO A 66 15.38 -15.86 17.17
CA PRO A 66 15.59 -15.71 18.61
C PRO A 66 15.14 -16.90 19.44
N ILE A 67 14.20 -17.71 18.92
CA ILE A 67 13.63 -18.88 19.60
C ILE A 67 14.33 -20.16 19.13
N ALA A 68 14.47 -20.37 17.81
CA ALA A 68 15.07 -21.56 17.23
C ALA A 68 15.67 -21.29 15.84
N PRO A 69 16.65 -22.11 15.37
CA PRO A 69 17.24 -21.96 14.03
C PRO A 69 16.21 -21.99 12.93
N VAL A 70 16.39 -21.13 11.90
CA VAL A 70 15.50 -21.00 10.75
C VAL A 70 16.24 -21.30 9.46
N GLU A 71 15.69 -22.20 8.64
CA GLU A 71 16.13 -22.46 7.29
C GLU A 71 15.14 -21.81 6.29
N ILE A 72 15.63 -20.94 5.40
CA ILE A 72 14.83 -20.31 4.33
C ILE A 72 15.13 -20.99 2.99
N ILE A 73 14.11 -21.55 2.36
CA ILE A 73 14.18 -22.25 1.07
C ILE A 73 13.51 -21.35 0.02
N TRP A 74 14.18 -21.12 -1.10
CA TRP A 74 13.74 -20.21 -2.17
C TRP A 74 13.31 -20.99 -3.40
N GLU A 75 12.03 -20.91 -3.78
CA GLU A 75 11.45 -21.58 -4.95
C GLU A 75 10.78 -20.57 -5.90
N PRO A 76 11.57 -19.69 -6.58
CA PRO A 76 11.05 -18.59 -7.39
C PRO A 76 10.32 -19.05 -8.66
N LYS A 77 10.56 -20.30 -9.12
CA LYS A 77 9.92 -20.85 -10.32
C LYS A 77 8.65 -21.65 -10.03
N ILE A 78 8.33 -21.88 -8.77
CA ILE A 78 7.13 -22.62 -8.35
C ILE A 78 6.07 -21.61 -7.94
N PHE A 79 4.98 -21.55 -8.72
CA PHE A 79 3.80 -20.73 -8.42
C PHE A 79 2.69 -21.63 -7.88
N LEU A 80 2.24 -21.36 -6.66
CA LEU A 80 1.09 -22.06 -6.10
C LEU A 80 -0.21 -21.53 -6.73
N PRO A 81 -1.21 -22.40 -6.98
CA PRO A 81 -2.41 -22.02 -7.75
C PRO A 81 -3.23 -20.88 -7.13
N PHE A 82 -3.25 -20.80 -5.79
CA PHE A 82 -4.11 -19.85 -5.09
C PHE A 82 -3.62 -18.40 -5.20
N HIS A 83 -2.30 -18.15 -5.04
CA HIS A 83 -1.73 -16.81 -5.11
C HIS A 83 -0.20 -16.87 -5.36
N PRO A 84 0.38 -15.92 -6.13
CA PRO A 84 1.83 -15.92 -6.43
C PRO A 84 2.74 -15.71 -5.21
N ASN A 85 2.24 -15.18 -4.09
CA ASN A 85 3.01 -14.93 -2.87
C ASN A 85 2.76 -16.04 -1.83
N GLY A 86 3.06 -17.28 -2.17
CA GLY A 86 2.93 -18.42 -1.27
C GLY A 86 4.13 -18.58 -0.35
N MET A 87 3.89 -19.05 0.88
CA MET A 87 4.91 -19.46 1.84
C MET A 87 4.43 -20.66 2.64
N LYS A 88 5.37 -21.57 2.97
CA LYS A 88 5.11 -22.77 3.74
C LYS A 88 6.03 -22.79 4.94
N PHE A 89 5.43 -22.81 6.11
CA PHE A 89 6.12 -22.95 7.39
C PHE A 89 6.08 -24.41 7.86
N VAL A 90 7.17 -24.88 8.45
CA VAL A 90 7.30 -26.22 9.04
C VAL A 90 8.01 -26.08 10.38
N SER A 91 7.42 -26.62 11.43
CA SER A 91 8.06 -26.78 12.74
C SER A 91 8.66 -28.17 12.91
N VAL A 92 9.82 -28.24 13.55
CA VAL A 92 10.59 -29.49 13.74
C VAL A 92 10.90 -29.64 15.22
N ASP A 93 10.74 -30.85 15.76
CA ASP A 93 11.06 -31.19 17.15
C ASP A 93 12.55 -31.51 17.37
N LYS A 94 12.94 -31.78 18.63
CA LYS A 94 14.31 -32.15 19.01
C LYS A 94 14.79 -33.48 18.43
N ALA A 95 13.88 -34.34 17.97
CA ALA A 95 14.19 -35.59 17.29
C ALA A 95 14.37 -35.43 15.76
N GLY A 96 14.22 -34.18 15.22
CA GLY A 96 14.31 -33.91 13.82
C GLY A 96 13.02 -34.22 13.02
N LYS A 97 11.92 -34.51 13.71
CA LYS A 97 10.63 -34.84 13.10
C LYS A 97 9.82 -33.57 12.90
N GLU A 98 9.21 -33.45 11.71
CA GLU A 98 8.23 -32.38 11.42
C GLU A 98 6.98 -32.56 12.29
N THR A 99 6.60 -31.52 13.02
CA THR A 99 5.46 -31.55 13.96
C THR A 99 4.22 -30.85 13.38
N ASP A 100 4.40 -29.84 12.55
CA ASP A 100 3.31 -29.14 11.85
C ASP A 100 3.76 -28.53 10.54
N ARG A 101 2.78 -28.30 9.64
CA ARG A 101 2.98 -27.65 8.35
C ARG A 101 1.84 -26.67 8.11
N TRP A 102 2.19 -25.43 7.76
CA TRP A 102 1.22 -24.39 7.45
C TRP A 102 1.56 -23.72 6.13
N THR A 103 0.62 -23.75 5.17
CA THR A 103 0.74 -23.02 3.90
C THR A 103 -0.16 -21.81 3.96
N VAL A 104 0.42 -20.64 3.73
CA VAL A 104 -0.26 -19.34 3.83
C VAL A 104 0.22 -18.41 2.72
N PHE A 105 -0.62 -17.48 2.33
CA PHE A 105 -0.39 -16.57 1.20
C PHE A 105 -0.47 -15.12 1.67
N SER A 106 0.45 -14.29 1.18
CA SER A 106 0.41 -12.85 1.40
C SER A 106 -0.33 -12.17 0.23
N ILE A 107 -1.58 -11.81 0.47
CA ILE A 107 -2.54 -11.33 -0.55
C ILE A 107 -2.55 -9.82 -0.79
N GLY A 108 -1.48 -9.12 -0.41
CA GLY A 108 -1.35 -7.67 -0.55
C GLY A 108 -1.73 -6.89 0.72
N GLY A 109 -1.19 -5.68 0.85
CA GLY A 109 -1.42 -4.81 2.02
C GLY A 109 -0.99 -5.43 3.36
N GLY A 110 -0.21 -6.51 3.40
CA GLY A 110 0.14 -7.26 4.62
C GLY A 110 -0.96 -8.20 5.12
N ALA A 111 -1.99 -8.47 4.31
CA ALA A 111 -3.03 -9.45 4.61
C ALA A 111 -2.54 -10.88 4.31
N LEU A 112 -3.04 -11.84 5.09
CA LEU A 112 -2.78 -13.27 4.91
C LEU A 112 -4.06 -14.01 4.55
N ALA A 113 -3.95 -15.07 3.74
CA ALA A 113 -5.04 -15.97 3.41
C ALA A 113 -4.56 -17.42 3.37
N GLU A 114 -5.46 -18.37 3.65
CA GLU A 114 -5.26 -19.81 3.51
C GLU A 114 -6.13 -20.33 2.36
N GLU A 115 -5.67 -21.35 1.65
CA GLU A 115 -6.38 -21.91 0.50
C GLU A 115 -7.79 -22.43 0.84
N ASN A 116 -7.97 -22.96 2.04
CA ASN A 116 -9.24 -23.56 2.50
C ASN A 116 -10.25 -22.52 3.03
N ASP A 117 -9.82 -21.30 3.37
CA ASP A 117 -10.68 -20.26 3.96
C ASP A 117 -11.25 -19.29 2.90
N GLY A 118 -10.99 -19.54 1.62
CA GLY A 118 -11.28 -18.57 0.55
C GLY A 118 -10.39 -17.33 0.64
N ALA A 119 -10.62 -16.32 -0.18
CA ALA A 119 -9.83 -15.08 -0.19
C ALA A 119 -10.08 -14.16 1.04
N SER A 120 -10.61 -14.70 2.13
CA SER A 120 -10.82 -13.92 3.36
C SER A 120 -9.67 -14.11 4.33
N SER A 121 -8.94 -13.03 4.57
CA SER A 121 -8.01 -12.92 5.69
C SER A 121 -8.63 -13.44 6.98
N VAL A 122 -7.85 -14.20 7.73
CA VAL A 122 -8.16 -14.70 9.09
C VAL A 122 -9.25 -13.90 9.80
N ASN A 123 -10.46 -14.50 9.86
CA ASN A 123 -11.61 -14.16 10.75
C ASN A 123 -11.95 -12.70 11.10
N THR A 124 -11.72 -11.71 10.24
CA THR A 124 -12.25 -10.37 10.48
C THR A 124 -13.65 -10.26 9.85
N PRO A 125 -14.70 -9.84 10.61
CA PRO A 125 -16.04 -9.70 10.05
C PRO A 125 -16.10 -8.56 9.03
N ASP A 126 -17.09 -8.62 8.11
CA ASP A 126 -17.42 -7.50 7.28
C ASP A 126 -18.16 -6.44 8.09
N VAL A 127 -17.74 -5.19 7.97
CA VAL A 127 -18.36 -4.05 8.66
C VAL A 127 -19.17 -3.16 7.73
N TYR A 128 -18.88 -3.20 6.43
CA TYR A 128 -19.62 -2.43 5.42
C TYR A 128 -20.54 -3.34 4.63
N SER A 129 -21.83 -2.96 4.55
CA SER A 129 -22.86 -3.67 3.80
C SER A 129 -22.82 -3.37 2.30
N MET A 130 -22.42 -2.15 1.90
CA MET A 130 -22.23 -1.75 0.50
C MET A 130 -20.77 -1.91 0.08
N SER A 131 -20.54 -2.25 -1.18
CA SER A 131 -19.20 -2.50 -1.73
C SER A 131 -18.90 -1.75 -3.02
N SER A 132 -19.82 -0.95 -3.53
CA SER A 132 -19.61 -0.09 -4.70
C SER A 132 -19.69 1.39 -4.35
N MET A 133 -18.93 2.20 -5.07
CA MET A 133 -18.93 3.64 -4.88
C MET A 133 -20.29 4.23 -5.27
N THR A 134 -20.90 3.68 -6.32
CA THR A 134 -22.22 4.09 -6.80
C THR A 134 -23.30 3.89 -5.73
N GLU A 135 -23.34 2.73 -5.06
CA GLU A 135 -24.32 2.47 -3.98
C GLU A 135 -24.12 3.43 -2.80
N ILE A 136 -22.87 3.66 -2.41
CA ILE A 136 -22.53 4.55 -1.30
C ILE A 136 -22.84 6.01 -1.66
N MET A 137 -22.59 6.44 -2.91
CA MET A 137 -22.96 7.77 -3.38
C MET A 137 -24.48 7.99 -3.34
N GLN A 138 -25.28 7.01 -3.79
CA GLN A 138 -26.74 7.05 -3.67
C GLN A 138 -27.20 7.11 -2.21
N TRP A 139 -26.50 6.43 -1.30
CA TRP A 139 -26.77 6.53 0.13
C TRP A 139 -26.47 7.96 0.63
N CYS A 140 -25.36 8.56 0.23
CA CYS A 140 -25.03 9.94 0.55
C CYS A 140 -26.12 10.91 0.08
N GLU A 141 -26.60 10.76 -1.16
CA GLU A 141 -27.66 11.60 -1.73
C GLU A 141 -28.98 11.48 -0.95
N ARG A 142 -29.40 10.25 -0.60
CA ARG A 142 -30.64 10.01 0.12
C ARG A 142 -30.62 10.51 1.57
N THR A 143 -29.43 10.46 2.21
CA THR A 143 -29.28 10.80 3.63
C THR A 143 -28.82 12.23 3.87
N GLY A 144 -28.31 12.90 2.84
CA GLY A 144 -27.64 14.20 2.97
C GLY A 144 -26.29 14.12 3.69
N LYS A 145 -25.72 12.91 3.83
CA LYS A 145 -24.45 12.64 4.49
C LYS A 145 -23.31 12.47 3.48
N SER A 146 -22.08 12.48 3.97
CA SER A 146 -20.85 12.31 3.19
C SER A 146 -20.24 10.93 3.38
N TYR A 147 -19.22 10.58 2.58
CA TYR A 147 -18.53 9.28 2.67
C TYR A 147 -17.92 9.01 4.05
N TRP A 148 -17.28 10.00 4.69
CA TRP A 148 -16.73 9.81 6.04
C TRP A 148 -17.81 9.55 7.10
N GLU A 149 -19.03 10.03 6.90
CA GLU A 149 -20.17 9.73 7.79
C GLU A 149 -20.67 8.31 7.57
N TYR A 150 -20.62 7.80 6.34
CA TYR A 150 -20.87 6.38 6.08
C TYR A 150 -19.83 5.49 6.77
N VAL A 151 -18.56 5.85 6.71
CA VAL A 151 -17.50 5.15 7.47
C VAL A 151 -17.82 5.18 8.97
N LYS A 152 -18.18 6.35 9.52
CA LYS A 152 -18.55 6.50 10.93
C LYS A 152 -19.73 5.61 11.35
N GLU A 153 -20.69 5.36 10.47
CA GLU A 153 -21.84 4.50 10.77
C GLU A 153 -21.50 3.00 10.73
N CYS A 154 -20.51 2.61 9.94
CA CYS A 154 -20.15 1.21 9.73
C CYS A 154 -19.05 0.72 10.69
N GLU A 155 -18.07 1.58 11.00
CA GLU A 155 -16.92 1.21 11.82
C GLU A 155 -17.20 1.36 13.32
N ASP A 156 -16.47 0.62 14.13
CA ASP A 156 -16.47 0.76 15.57
C ASP A 156 -15.96 2.14 16.02
N SER A 157 -16.37 2.58 17.21
CA SER A 157 -16.06 3.92 17.75
C SER A 157 -14.56 4.22 17.85
N ASP A 158 -13.71 3.22 17.99
CA ASP A 158 -12.25 3.33 18.08
C ASP A 158 -11.57 3.65 16.74
N ILE A 159 -12.31 3.66 15.62
CA ILE A 159 -11.77 4.02 14.31
C ILE A 159 -11.10 5.40 14.30
N TRP A 160 -11.65 6.36 15.06
CA TRP A 160 -11.11 7.72 15.09
C TRP A 160 -9.77 7.80 15.82
N ASP A 161 -9.62 7.06 16.92
CA ASP A 161 -8.35 6.93 17.65
C ASP A 161 -7.30 6.26 16.76
N TYR A 162 -7.70 5.21 16.03
CA TYR A 162 -6.84 4.54 15.07
C TYR A 162 -6.41 5.47 13.93
N LEU A 163 -7.34 6.21 13.33
CA LEU A 163 -7.01 7.18 12.27
C LEU A 163 -6.12 8.32 12.79
N GLN A 164 -6.25 8.71 14.07
CA GLN A 164 -5.35 9.67 14.71
C GLN A 164 -3.92 9.12 14.81
N GLU A 165 -3.76 7.84 15.17
CA GLU A 165 -2.47 7.15 15.18
C GLU A 165 -1.88 7.03 13.76
N VAL A 166 -2.71 6.66 12.79
CA VAL A 166 -2.35 6.63 11.36
C VAL A 166 -1.83 7.98 10.91
N TRP A 167 -2.55 9.06 11.20
CA TRP A 167 -2.14 10.41 10.82
C TRP A 167 -0.83 10.83 11.47
N LYS A 168 -0.69 10.59 12.76
CA LYS A 168 0.55 10.86 13.49
C LYS A 168 1.73 10.09 12.88
N THR A 169 1.56 8.82 12.59
CA THR A 169 2.61 7.99 11.97
C THR A 169 3.00 8.49 10.58
N MET A 170 2.02 8.90 9.77
CA MET A 170 2.27 9.52 8.46
C MET A 170 3.09 10.82 8.59
N GLN A 171 2.73 11.70 9.52
CA GLN A 171 3.47 12.94 9.78
C GLN A 171 4.91 12.66 10.23
N ASP A 172 5.09 11.69 11.12
CA ASP A 172 6.40 11.35 11.66
C ASP A 172 7.30 10.71 10.59
N ALA A 173 6.74 9.91 9.68
CA ALA A 173 7.47 9.37 8.54
C ALA A 173 7.94 10.47 7.58
N VAL A 174 7.10 11.49 7.30
CA VAL A 174 7.51 12.66 6.49
C VAL A 174 8.68 13.40 7.17
N LYS A 175 8.55 13.70 8.47
CA LYS A 175 9.59 14.43 9.21
C LYS A 175 10.92 13.68 9.21
N ARG A 176 10.91 12.38 9.59
CA ARG A 176 12.13 11.55 9.59
C ARG A 176 12.79 11.50 8.22
N GLY A 177 11.99 11.25 7.16
CA GLY A 177 12.53 11.14 5.80
C GLY A 177 13.13 12.44 5.27
N LEU A 178 12.62 13.60 5.68
CA LEU A 178 13.20 14.91 5.33
C LEU A 178 14.54 15.19 6.03
N GLU A 179 14.77 14.61 7.20
CA GLU A 179 16.00 14.78 7.99
C GLU A 179 17.11 13.78 7.61
N GLN A 180 16.76 12.71 6.85
CA GLN A 180 17.70 11.67 6.48
C GLN A 180 18.38 11.96 5.13
N GLU A 181 19.69 11.77 5.10
CA GLU A 181 20.54 11.87 3.91
C GLU A 181 21.30 10.56 3.67
N GLY A 182 22.12 10.52 2.63
CA GLY A 182 22.97 9.39 2.31
C GLY A 182 22.40 8.49 1.21
N VAL A 183 22.63 7.20 1.34
CA VAL A 183 22.32 6.18 0.32
C VAL A 183 21.32 5.17 0.88
N LEU A 184 20.34 4.77 0.06
CA LEU A 184 19.37 3.74 0.40
C LEU A 184 20.02 2.34 0.42
N PRO A 185 19.49 1.40 1.22
CA PRO A 185 20.02 0.04 1.27
C PRO A 185 19.97 -0.68 -0.08
N GLY A 186 20.90 -1.59 -0.33
CA GLY A 186 20.93 -2.46 -1.49
C GLY A 186 21.89 -2.03 -2.59
N PRO A 187 21.95 -2.82 -3.68
CA PRO A 187 23.00 -2.69 -4.72
C PRO A 187 22.81 -1.50 -5.67
N LEU A 188 21.69 -0.78 -5.61
CA LEU A 188 21.42 0.35 -6.50
C LEU A 188 22.22 1.61 -6.15
N ASN A 189 22.74 1.70 -4.93
CA ASN A 189 23.44 2.90 -4.43
C ASN A 189 22.63 4.19 -4.62
N LEU A 190 21.30 4.09 -4.57
CA LEU A 190 20.41 5.21 -4.82
C LEU A 190 20.49 6.23 -3.67
N ARG A 191 20.84 7.47 -4.02
CA ARG A 191 20.91 8.54 -3.02
C ARG A 191 19.52 8.99 -2.61
N ARG A 192 19.35 9.27 -1.33
CA ARG A 192 18.16 9.97 -0.81
C ARG A 192 18.08 11.37 -1.42
N LYS A 193 16.87 11.78 -1.79
CA LYS A 193 16.60 13.04 -2.49
C LYS A 193 15.66 13.96 -1.73
N ALA A 194 14.92 13.45 -0.74
CA ALA A 194 13.83 14.16 -0.08
C ALA A 194 14.30 15.49 0.54
N SER A 195 15.38 15.46 1.34
CA SER A 195 15.98 16.66 1.97
C SER A 195 16.38 17.71 0.92
N THR A 196 17.08 17.28 -0.13
CA THR A 196 17.50 18.18 -1.23
C THR A 196 16.32 18.81 -1.96
N TYR A 197 15.26 18.00 -2.24
CA TYR A 197 14.04 18.51 -2.88
C TYR A 197 13.31 19.52 -1.99
N TYR A 198 13.23 19.24 -0.70
CA TYR A 198 12.62 20.14 0.28
C TYR A 198 13.33 21.49 0.34
N ILE A 199 14.67 21.49 0.47
CA ILE A 199 15.49 22.71 0.50
C ILE A 199 15.31 23.51 -0.80
N ARG A 200 15.39 22.85 -1.95
CA ARG A 200 15.24 23.53 -3.26
C ARG A 200 13.84 24.08 -3.43
N ALA A 201 12.80 23.30 -3.12
CA ALA A 201 11.42 23.72 -3.22
C ALA A 201 11.14 24.95 -2.37
N SER A 202 11.70 25.03 -1.17
CA SER A 202 11.53 26.17 -0.26
C SER A 202 12.08 27.49 -0.83
N GLY A 203 13.01 27.43 -1.77
CA GLY A 203 13.59 28.60 -2.45
C GLY A 203 12.80 29.08 -3.69
N TYR A 204 11.79 28.31 -4.14
CA TYR A 204 10.99 28.70 -5.33
C TYR A 204 9.80 29.61 -4.99
N LYS A 205 9.24 30.24 -6.04
CA LYS A 205 7.98 30.96 -5.93
C LYS A 205 6.81 30.00 -5.62
N GLN A 206 5.77 30.51 -4.99
CA GLN A 206 4.67 29.75 -4.41
C GLN A 206 4.08 28.65 -5.33
N SER A 207 3.90 28.90 -6.62
CA SER A 207 3.34 27.91 -7.57
C SER A 207 4.23 26.69 -7.78
N LEU A 208 5.53 26.88 -7.94
CA LEU A 208 6.50 25.79 -8.06
C LEU A 208 6.88 25.20 -6.71
N GLN A 209 6.92 26.02 -5.66
CA GLN A 209 7.16 25.59 -4.29
C GLN A 209 6.17 24.51 -3.85
N SER A 210 4.87 24.75 -4.04
CA SER A 210 3.82 23.80 -3.66
C SER A 210 4.06 22.42 -4.28
N ARG A 211 4.32 22.36 -5.59
CA ARG A 211 4.57 21.10 -6.29
C ARG A 211 5.87 20.42 -5.84
N GLY A 212 6.93 21.21 -5.65
CA GLY A 212 8.22 20.70 -5.16
C GLY A 212 8.14 20.15 -3.74
N LEU A 213 7.34 20.76 -2.86
CA LEU A 213 7.11 20.26 -1.51
C LEU A 213 6.33 18.95 -1.50
N VAL A 214 5.31 18.80 -2.36
CA VAL A 214 4.59 17.53 -2.50
C VAL A 214 5.54 16.40 -2.92
N PHE A 215 6.43 16.65 -3.89
CA PHE A 215 7.47 15.69 -4.27
C PHE A 215 8.38 15.35 -3.09
N ALA A 216 8.88 16.36 -2.37
CA ALA A 216 9.76 16.15 -1.23
C ALA A 216 9.13 15.28 -0.15
N TYR A 217 7.85 15.49 0.18
CA TYR A 217 7.13 14.71 1.18
C TYR A 217 6.88 13.26 0.74
N ALA A 218 6.53 13.04 -0.54
CA ALA A 218 6.36 11.70 -1.08
C ALA A 218 7.69 10.93 -1.11
N LEU A 219 8.77 11.59 -1.53
CA LEU A 219 10.12 11.04 -1.49
C LEU A 219 10.52 10.67 -0.06
N ALA A 220 10.28 11.56 0.92
CA ALA A 220 10.63 11.34 2.32
C ALA A 220 10.05 10.03 2.87
N VAL A 221 8.74 9.83 2.70
CA VAL A 221 8.07 8.60 3.18
C VAL A 221 8.52 7.36 2.40
N SER A 222 8.68 7.48 1.08
CA SER A 222 9.10 6.37 0.23
C SER A 222 10.54 5.93 0.53
N GLU A 223 11.44 6.88 0.83
CA GLU A 223 12.82 6.62 1.23
C GLU A 223 12.89 6.00 2.65
N GLU A 224 12.03 6.44 3.57
CA GLU A 224 11.85 5.79 4.87
C GLU A 224 11.39 4.35 4.72
N ASN A 225 10.37 4.11 3.88
CA ASN A 225 9.90 2.76 3.56
C ASN A 225 11.03 1.88 3.00
N ALA A 226 11.77 2.38 2.02
CA ALA A 226 12.89 1.65 1.40
C ALA A 226 14.02 1.30 2.36
N SER A 227 14.11 2.01 3.48
CA SER A 227 15.12 1.82 4.53
C SER A 227 14.59 1.03 5.75
N GLY A 228 13.39 0.45 5.68
CA GLY A 228 12.80 -0.29 6.80
C GLY A 228 12.23 0.59 7.91
N GLY A 229 11.97 1.88 7.63
CA GLY A 229 11.32 2.78 8.58
C GLY A 229 9.86 2.44 8.80
N VAL A 230 9.29 2.93 9.91
CA VAL A 230 7.88 2.78 10.23
C VAL A 230 7.04 3.70 9.34
N ILE A 231 6.12 3.11 8.60
CA ILE A 231 5.20 3.80 7.69
C ILE A 231 3.76 3.28 7.89
N VAL A 232 2.82 3.89 7.18
CA VAL A 232 1.45 3.40 7.04
C VAL A 232 1.22 2.91 5.62
N THR A 233 0.65 1.72 5.45
CA THR A 233 0.19 1.28 4.13
C THR A 233 -0.98 2.13 3.65
N ALA A 234 -0.95 2.60 2.39
CA ALA A 234 -2.04 3.41 1.81
C ALA A 234 -2.07 3.26 0.27
N PRO A 235 -2.55 2.16 -0.31
CA PRO A 235 -2.98 0.93 0.36
C PRO A 235 -1.84 -0.06 0.67
N THR A 236 -0.63 0.14 0.14
CA THR A 236 0.53 -0.75 0.31
C THR A 236 1.78 0.03 0.76
N CYS A 237 2.84 -0.69 1.16
CA CYS A 237 4.14 -0.06 1.42
C CYS A 237 4.72 0.60 0.16
N GLY A 238 4.59 -0.05 -1.00
CA GLY A 238 5.10 0.46 -2.27
C GLY A 238 4.51 1.81 -2.69
N SER A 239 3.35 2.16 -2.16
CA SER A 239 2.62 3.41 -2.45
C SER A 239 2.42 4.31 -1.21
N CYS A 240 3.09 4.00 -0.10
CA CYS A 240 2.90 4.66 1.19
C CYS A 240 3.23 6.16 1.22
N GLY A 241 3.95 6.67 0.22
CA GLY A 241 4.34 8.09 0.14
C GLY A 241 3.24 9.01 -0.37
N VAL A 242 2.25 8.50 -1.11
CA VAL A 242 1.25 9.32 -1.82
C VAL A 242 0.32 10.05 -0.84
N MET A 243 -0.38 9.29 0.01
CA MET A 243 -1.33 9.84 0.98
C MET A 243 -0.69 10.83 1.96
N PRO A 244 0.43 10.48 2.64
CA PRO A 244 1.06 11.39 3.57
C PRO A 244 1.51 12.69 2.90
N ALA A 245 2.06 12.62 1.67
CA ALA A 245 2.52 13.81 0.95
C ALA A 245 1.39 14.79 0.68
N VAL A 246 0.25 14.30 0.19
CA VAL A 246 -0.92 15.14 -0.12
C VAL A 246 -1.50 15.74 1.17
N LEU A 247 -1.76 14.91 2.18
CA LEU A 247 -2.38 15.37 3.42
C LEU A 247 -1.46 16.30 4.22
N TYR A 248 -0.15 15.98 4.30
CA TYR A 248 0.81 16.82 4.99
C TYR A 248 0.98 18.19 4.29
N HIS A 249 1.05 18.19 2.96
CA HIS A 249 1.09 19.41 2.19
C HIS A 249 -0.15 20.28 2.44
N LEU A 250 -1.34 19.70 2.36
CA LEU A 250 -2.60 20.43 2.55
C LEU A 250 -2.78 20.90 4.00
N SER A 251 -2.39 20.10 4.98
CA SER A 251 -2.44 20.52 6.40
C SER A 251 -1.56 21.73 6.68
N LYS A 252 -0.38 21.84 6.01
CA LYS A 252 0.53 22.97 6.18
C LYS A 252 0.19 24.17 5.33
N SER A 253 -0.24 23.98 4.09
CA SER A 253 -0.50 25.08 3.14
C SER A 253 -1.89 25.70 3.28
N ARG A 254 -2.85 24.99 3.88
CA ARG A 254 -4.26 25.40 4.02
C ARG A 254 -4.74 25.41 5.47
N ASP A 255 -3.89 25.07 6.41
CA ASP A 255 -4.17 25.01 7.84
C ASP A 255 -5.43 24.18 8.18
N PHE A 256 -5.60 23.06 7.50
CA PHE A 256 -6.69 22.14 7.80
C PHE A 256 -6.48 21.46 9.15
N SER A 257 -7.50 21.48 10.00
CA SER A 257 -7.46 20.87 11.34
C SER A 257 -7.34 19.34 11.22
N ASP A 258 -6.76 18.72 12.27
CA ASP A 258 -6.65 17.25 12.33
C ASP A 258 -7.99 16.56 12.16
N THR A 259 -9.07 17.09 12.74
CA THR A 259 -10.43 16.53 12.56
C THR A 259 -10.82 16.46 11.07
N ARG A 260 -10.48 17.47 10.26
CA ARG A 260 -10.75 17.44 8.82
C ARG A 260 -9.87 16.43 8.10
N ILE A 261 -8.61 16.30 8.51
CA ILE A 261 -7.69 15.30 7.97
C ILE A 261 -8.18 13.89 8.28
N LEU A 262 -8.65 13.61 9.50
CA LEU A 262 -9.19 12.30 9.87
C LEU A 262 -10.43 11.92 9.03
N ARG A 263 -11.33 12.88 8.78
CA ARG A 263 -12.47 12.67 7.87
C ARG A 263 -12.02 12.37 6.44
N ALA A 264 -10.99 13.05 5.96
CA ALA A 264 -10.40 12.79 4.65
C ALA A 264 -9.74 11.40 4.58
N LEU A 265 -9.05 10.97 5.64
CA LEU A 265 -8.51 9.60 5.76
C LEU A 265 -9.63 8.55 5.75
N ALA A 266 -10.75 8.80 6.43
CA ALA A 266 -11.90 7.90 6.42
C ALA A 266 -12.46 7.73 4.99
N THR A 267 -12.69 8.84 4.27
CA THR A 267 -13.14 8.82 2.87
C THR A 267 -12.14 8.09 1.96
N ALA A 268 -10.85 8.38 2.09
CA ALA A 268 -9.80 7.72 1.31
C ALA A 268 -9.69 6.22 1.61
N GLY A 269 -9.82 5.85 2.89
CA GLY A 269 -9.84 4.44 3.30
C GLY A 269 -11.01 3.67 2.68
N LEU A 270 -12.18 4.30 2.59
CA LEU A 270 -13.33 3.72 1.91
C LEU A 270 -13.06 3.50 0.42
N VAL A 271 -12.48 4.47 -0.29
CA VAL A 271 -12.10 4.36 -1.70
C VAL A 271 -11.14 3.19 -1.92
N GLY A 272 -10.06 3.11 -1.15
CA GLY A 272 -9.09 2.01 -1.25
C GLY A 272 -9.70 0.65 -0.90
N ASN A 273 -10.65 0.61 0.04
CA ASN A 273 -11.33 -0.61 0.46
C ASN A 273 -12.29 -1.15 -0.62
N ILE A 274 -12.95 -0.28 -1.37
CA ILE A 274 -13.76 -0.64 -2.54
C ILE A 274 -12.87 -1.34 -3.58
N VAL A 275 -11.70 -0.77 -3.89
CA VAL A 275 -10.76 -1.38 -4.85
C VAL A 275 -10.23 -2.72 -4.34
N LYS A 276 -9.82 -2.78 -3.07
CA LYS A 276 -9.34 -4.02 -2.43
C LYS A 276 -10.36 -5.13 -2.50
N THR A 277 -11.65 -4.81 -2.36
CA THR A 277 -12.75 -5.78 -2.34
C THR A 277 -13.13 -6.26 -3.74
N ASN A 278 -13.21 -5.36 -4.72
CA ASN A 278 -13.74 -5.67 -6.05
C ASN A 278 -12.65 -6.03 -7.08
N ALA A 279 -11.40 -5.64 -6.81
CA ALA A 279 -10.25 -5.94 -7.64
C ALA A 279 -9.10 -6.53 -6.80
N SER A 280 -7.95 -5.86 -6.78
CA SER A 280 -6.79 -6.20 -5.94
C SER A 280 -5.93 -4.95 -5.69
N ILE A 281 -5.21 -4.95 -4.57
CA ILE A 281 -4.17 -3.97 -4.25
C ILE A 281 -2.77 -4.59 -4.29
N SER A 282 -2.63 -5.80 -4.85
CA SER A 282 -1.35 -6.52 -4.94
C SER A 282 -0.65 -6.24 -6.27
N GLY A 283 0.58 -5.74 -6.22
CA GLY A 283 1.42 -5.58 -7.41
C GLY A 283 1.70 -6.89 -8.16
N ALA A 284 1.74 -8.01 -7.43
CA ALA A 284 1.92 -9.35 -7.99
C ALA A 284 0.68 -9.86 -8.74
N GLU A 285 -0.51 -9.33 -8.46
CA GLU A 285 -1.75 -9.70 -9.15
C GLU A 285 -2.10 -8.76 -10.30
N VAL A 286 -2.12 -7.46 -10.01
CA VAL A 286 -2.66 -6.46 -10.95
C VAL A 286 -1.62 -5.40 -11.39
N GLY A 287 -0.36 -5.56 -11.03
CA GLY A 287 0.66 -4.55 -11.32
C GLY A 287 0.58 -3.32 -10.38
N CYS A 288 1.37 -2.31 -10.71
CA CYS A 288 1.48 -1.11 -9.87
C CYS A 288 0.23 -0.19 -9.93
N GLN A 289 -0.69 -0.43 -10.88
CA GLN A 289 -2.01 0.23 -10.90
C GLN A 289 -2.81 -0.05 -9.62
N GLY A 290 -2.69 -1.27 -9.05
CA GLY A 290 -3.31 -1.66 -7.78
C GLY A 290 -2.65 -1.05 -6.54
N GLU A 291 -1.42 -0.58 -6.64
CA GLU A 291 -0.70 0.06 -5.56
C GLU A 291 -0.72 1.58 -5.71
N VAL A 292 0.06 2.12 -6.63
CA VAL A 292 0.22 3.57 -6.84
C VAL A 292 -1.04 4.21 -7.44
N GLY A 293 -1.72 3.52 -8.36
CA GLY A 293 -2.99 4.01 -8.92
C GLY A 293 -4.07 4.14 -7.86
N VAL A 294 -4.22 3.12 -7.00
CA VAL A 294 -5.16 3.16 -5.88
C VAL A 294 -4.78 4.23 -4.86
N ALA A 295 -3.49 4.37 -4.53
CA ALA A 295 -3.03 5.44 -3.65
C ALA A 295 -3.34 6.83 -4.20
N CYS A 296 -3.20 7.03 -5.52
CA CYS A 296 -3.59 8.28 -6.19
C CYS A 296 -5.10 8.52 -6.07
N ALA A 297 -5.95 7.52 -6.32
CA ALA A 297 -7.40 7.64 -6.15
C ALA A 297 -7.79 8.01 -4.71
N MET A 298 -7.22 7.31 -3.73
CA MET A 298 -7.40 7.60 -2.30
C MET A 298 -7.04 9.05 -1.96
N ALA A 299 -5.86 9.49 -2.39
CA ALA A 299 -5.38 10.83 -2.11
C ALA A 299 -6.16 11.93 -2.85
N SER A 300 -6.66 11.64 -4.06
CA SER A 300 -7.54 12.53 -4.83
C SER A 300 -8.87 12.76 -4.11
N ALA A 301 -9.50 11.67 -3.65
CA ALA A 301 -10.74 11.73 -2.86
C ALA A 301 -10.54 12.48 -1.53
N ALA A 302 -9.43 12.20 -0.82
CA ALA A 302 -9.08 12.88 0.43
C ALA A 302 -8.91 14.39 0.21
N ALA A 303 -8.18 14.79 -0.83
CA ALA A 303 -7.99 16.18 -1.16
C ALA A 303 -9.34 16.86 -1.49
N ASN A 304 -10.17 16.23 -2.33
CA ASN A 304 -11.48 16.77 -2.70
C ASN A 304 -12.41 16.91 -1.48
N GLN A 305 -12.41 15.92 -0.59
CA GLN A 305 -13.13 15.98 0.70
C GLN A 305 -12.67 17.18 1.55
N LEU A 306 -11.35 17.47 1.61
CA LEU A 306 -10.82 18.62 2.37
C LEU A 306 -11.28 19.95 1.82
N PHE A 307 -11.41 20.06 0.50
CA PHE A 307 -11.91 21.26 -0.16
C PHE A 307 -13.44 21.38 -0.17
N GLY A 308 -14.16 20.41 0.40
CA GLY A 308 -15.61 20.45 0.54
C GLY A 308 -16.38 20.01 -0.70
N GLY A 309 -15.77 19.16 -1.53
CA GLY A 309 -16.42 18.60 -2.70
C GLY A 309 -17.67 17.79 -2.36
N SER A 310 -18.63 17.81 -3.29
CA SER A 310 -19.82 16.95 -3.22
C SER A 310 -19.45 15.46 -3.33
N PRO A 311 -20.31 14.52 -2.93
CA PRO A 311 -20.06 13.10 -3.16
C PRO A 311 -19.69 12.75 -4.62
N ALA A 312 -20.37 13.35 -5.59
CA ALA A 312 -20.05 13.16 -7.00
C ALA A 312 -18.67 13.72 -7.41
N GLN A 313 -18.26 14.87 -6.87
CA GLN A 313 -16.93 15.42 -7.13
C GLN A 313 -15.82 14.58 -6.49
N ILE A 314 -16.05 14.04 -5.30
CA ILE A 314 -15.09 13.15 -4.59
C ILE A 314 -14.93 11.84 -5.37
N GLU A 315 -16.03 11.25 -5.84
CA GLU A 315 -16.02 10.05 -6.67
C GLU A 315 -15.26 10.31 -7.98
N TYR A 316 -15.54 11.43 -8.66
CA TYR A 316 -14.87 11.80 -9.89
C TYR A 316 -13.36 12.04 -9.68
N ALA A 317 -12.96 12.66 -8.57
CA ALA A 317 -11.54 12.78 -8.24
C ALA A 317 -10.85 11.43 -8.07
N ALA A 318 -11.51 10.48 -7.40
CA ALA A 318 -11.01 9.12 -7.22
C ALA A 318 -10.93 8.37 -8.55
N GLU A 319 -11.94 8.50 -9.39
CA GLU A 319 -12.01 7.91 -10.73
C GLU A 319 -10.81 8.34 -11.56
N MET A 320 -10.60 9.67 -11.72
CA MET A 320 -9.46 10.22 -12.45
C MET A 320 -8.11 9.77 -11.89
N GLY A 321 -8.00 9.68 -10.56
CA GLY A 321 -6.80 9.22 -9.89
C GLY A 321 -6.43 7.79 -10.26
N LEU A 322 -7.41 6.90 -10.45
CA LEU A 322 -7.18 5.49 -10.84
C LEU A 322 -7.07 5.32 -12.35
N GLU A 323 -7.97 5.93 -13.13
CA GLU A 323 -8.03 5.81 -14.59
C GLU A 323 -6.68 6.09 -15.24
N HIS A 324 -6.00 7.16 -14.82
CA HIS A 324 -4.72 7.59 -15.38
C HIS A 324 -3.51 6.72 -14.96
N HIS A 325 -3.76 5.65 -14.21
CA HIS A 325 -2.77 4.66 -13.82
C HIS A 325 -3.07 3.25 -14.37
N LEU A 326 -4.12 3.09 -15.18
CA LEU A 326 -4.45 1.81 -15.81
C LEU A 326 -3.28 1.31 -16.70
N GLY A 327 -3.01 0.01 -16.65
CA GLY A 327 -1.93 -0.62 -17.40
C GLY A 327 -0.53 -0.47 -16.79
N MET A 328 -0.39 0.12 -15.60
CA MET A 328 0.91 0.32 -14.97
C MET A 328 1.51 -1.01 -14.47
N THR A 329 2.65 -1.38 -15.04
CA THR A 329 3.43 -2.58 -14.67
C THR A 329 4.06 -2.47 -13.28
N CYS A 330 4.40 -3.61 -12.65
CA CYS A 330 5.21 -3.70 -11.45
C CYS A 330 6.52 -4.44 -11.75
N ASP A 331 7.58 -3.70 -11.95
CA ASP A 331 8.88 -4.17 -12.41
C ASP A 331 10.03 -3.52 -11.59
N PRO A 332 10.10 -3.78 -10.28
CA PRO A 332 11.08 -3.14 -9.39
C PRO A 332 12.50 -3.59 -9.74
N VAL A 333 13.39 -2.61 -9.99
CA VAL A 333 14.78 -2.88 -10.35
C VAL A 333 15.51 -3.53 -9.19
N CYS A 334 16.20 -4.64 -9.45
CA CYS A 334 16.85 -5.50 -8.45
C CYS A 334 15.91 -6.03 -7.35
N GLY A 335 14.60 -6.07 -7.59
CA GLY A 335 13.61 -6.45 -6.59
C GLY A 335 13.48 -5.47 -5.42
N LEU A 336 13.92 -4.22 -5.59
CA LEU A 336 13.90 -3.20 -4.54
C LEU A 336 12.73 -2.23 -4.72
N VAL A 337 12.03 -1.90 -3.63
CA VAL A 337 10.98 -0.86 -3.62
C VAL A 337 11.63 0.54 -3.68
N GLN A 338 12.42 0.77 -4.74
CA GLN A 338 13.19 1.98 -4.97
C GLN A 338 12.94 2.55 -6.37
N ILE A 339 13.35 1.83 -7.42
CA ILE A 339 13.14 2.21 -8.81
C ILE A 339 12.13 1.22 -9.44
N PRO A 340 11.01 1.72 -9.97
CA PRO A 340 10.56 3.10 -10.08
C PRO A 340 9.69 3.59 -8.90
N CYS A 341 9.53 2.82 -7.84
CA CYS A 341 8.51 3.01 -6.81
C CYS A 341 8.57 4.39 -6.14
N ILE A 342 9.77 4.84 -5.73
CA ILE A 342 9.95 6.13 -5.04
C ILE A 342 9.47 7.30 -5.91
N GLU A 343 9.85 7.31 -7.19
CA GLU A 343 9.47 8.39 -8.11
C GLU A 343 7.98 8.32 -8.48
N ARG A 344 7.42 7.11 -8.63
CA ARG A 344 5.98 6.93 -8.88
C ARG A 344 5.12 7.51 -7.75
N ASN A 345 5.54 7.38 -6.49
CA ASN A 345 4.86 8.01 -5.35
C ASN A 345 4.81 9.54 -5.48
N ALA A 346 5.94 10.18 -5.83
CA ALA A 346 6.00 11.61 -6.00
C ALA A 346 5.07 12.11 -7.12
N TYR A 347 5.10 11.44 -8.28
CA TYR A 347 4.21 11.77 -9.40
C TYR A 347 2.74 11.52 -9.09
N ALA A 348 2.40 10.43 -8.43
CA ALA A 348 1.03 10.12 -8.05
C ALA A 348 0.47 11.12 -7.03
N ALA A 349 1.28 11.58 -6.07
CA ALA A 349 0.88 12.62 -5.12
C ALA A 349 0.55 13.95 -5.82
N ALA A 350 1.35 14.35 -6.83
CA ALA A 350 1.05 15.52 -7.62
C ALA A 350 -0.22 15.34 -8.46
N ARG A 351 -0.38 14.18 -9.12
CA ARG A 351 -1.59 13.85 -9.89
C ARG A 351 -2.86 13.82 -9.04
N ALA A 352 -2.76 13.39 -7.78
CA ALA A 352 -3.89 13.44 -6.87
C ALA A 352 -4.40 14.86 -6.64
N LEU A 353 -3.51 15.85 -6.54
CA LEU A 353 -3.88 17.26 -6.45
C LEU A 353 -4.42 17.79 -7.77
N ASP A 354 -3.88 17.37 -8.92
CA ASP A 354 -4.38 17.73 -10.25
C ASP A 354 -5.80 17.16 -10.46
N ALA A 355 -6.06 15.90 -10.08
CA ALA A 355 -7.39 15.27 -10.13
C ALA A 355 -8.41 15.98 -9.23
N ASN A 356 -8.01 16.32 -7.99
CA ASN A 356 -8.82 17.15 -7.11
C ASN A 356 -9.18 18.49 -7.76
N LEU A 357 -8.19 19.20 -8.31
CA LEU A 357 -8.41 20.50 -8.94
C LEU A 357 -9.38 20.38 -10.12
N TYR A 358 -9.18 19.39 -10.98
CA TYR A 358 -10.01 19.15 -12.14
C TYR A 358 -11.47 18.88 -11.74
N SER A 359 -11.72 17.93 -10.86
CA SER A 359 -13.06 17.56 -10.42
C SER A 359 -13.78 18.70 -9.68
N SER A 360 -13.04 19.53 -8.93
CA SER A 360 -13.59 20.68 -8.20
C SER A 360 -14.13 21.80 -9.12
N PHE A 361 -13.70 21.84 -10.38
CA PHE A 361 -14.20 22.81 -11.37
C PHE A 361 -15.43 22.31 -12.13
N THR A 362 -15.89 21.10 -11.86
CA THR A 362 -17.05 20.47 -12.47
C THR A 362 -18.20 20.38 -11.48
N ASP A 363 -19.36 19.94 -11.95
CA ASP A 363 -20.49 19.55 -11.10
C ASP A 363 -20.39 18.12 -10.55
N GLY A 364 -19.29 17.40 -10.88
CA GLY A 364 -19.08 16.00 -10.55
C GLY A 364 -19.71 15.01 -11.53
N MET A 365 -20.45 15.50 -12.54
CA MET A 365 -21.06 14.61 -13.54
C MET A 365 -20.04 14.18 -14.60
N HIS A 366 -19.89 12.86 -14.78
CA HIS A 366 -19.00 12.26 -15.77
C HIS A 366 -19.58 10.94 -16.31
N ARG A 367 -18.91 10.32 -17.29
CA ARG A 367 -19.49 9.21 -18.06
C ARG A 367 -19.04 7.83 -17.60
N VAL A 368 -17.84 7.72 -17.06
CA VAL A 368 -17.25 6.47 -16.60
C VAL A 368 -17.16 6.51 -15.08
N SER A 369 -17.86 5.61 -14.38
CA SER A 369 -17.84 5.59 -12.93
C SER A 369 -16.54 5.01 -12.37
N PHE A 370 -16.21 5.36 -11.14
CA PHE A 370 -15.11 4.78 -10.38
C PHE A 370 -15.20 3.24 -10.33
N ASP A 371 -16.42 2.71 -10.11
CA ASP A 371 -16.65 1.26 -10.09
C ASP A 371 -16.26 0.61 -11.43
N LYS A 372 -16.56 1.26 -12.57
CA LYS A 372 -16.15 0.75 -13.89
C LYS A 372 -14.62 0.78 -14.07
N VAL A 373 -13.96 1.81 -13.59
CA VAL A 373 -12.47 1.87 -13.63
C VAL A 373 -11.86 0.78 -12.77
N VAL A 374 -12.44 0.46 -11.60
CA VAL A 374 -12.01 -0.66 -10.74
C VAL A 374 -12.16 -2.00 -11.46
N GLU A 375 -13.27 -2.23 -12.15
CA GLU A 375 -13.50 -3.42 -12.98
C GLU A 375 -12.42 -3.53 -14.09
N VAL A 376 -12.19 -2.45 -14.85
CA VAL A 376 -11.18 -2.41 -15.91
C VAL A 376 -9.77 -2.61 -15.36
N MET A 377 -9.47 -2.07 -14.18
CA MET A 377 -8.19 -2.31 -13.52
C MET A 377 -7.97 -3.80 -13.23
N LYS A 378 -9.01 -4.51 -12.79
CA LYS A 378 -8.96 -5.95 -12.55
C LYS A 378 -8.72 -6.73 -13.85
N GLU A 379 -9.45 -6.39 -14.92
CA GLU A 379 -9.30 -7.00 -16.24
C GLU A 379 -7.90 -6.79 -16.80
N THR A 380 -7.43 -5.54 -16.88
CA THR A 380 -6.09 -5.20 -17.37
C THR A 380 -5.00 -5.83 -16.51
N GLY A 381 -5.23 -5.94 -15.19
CA GLY A 381 -4.33 -6.64 -14.28
C GLY A 381 -4.20 -8.12 -14.63
N ASN A 382 -5.31 -8.79 -14.95
CA ASN A 382 -5.30 -10.19 -15.38
C ASN A 382 -4.58 -10.36 -16.72
N ASP A 383 -4.77 -9.43 -17.67
CA ASP A 383 -4.19 -9.45 -19.00
C ASP A 383 -2.70 -9.09 -19.04
N LEU A 384 -2.19 -8.39 -18.03
CA LEU A 384 -0.75 -8.14 -17.91
C LEU A 384 0.01 -9.47 -17.84
N PRO A 385 1.04 -9.68 -18.68
CA PRO A 385 1.93 -10.83 -18.57
C PRO A 385 2.55 -10.93 -17.17
N SER A 386 2.71 -12.14 -16.66
CA SER A 386 3.33 -12.39 -15.33
C SER A 386 4.70 -11.73 -15.18
N LEU A 387 5.43 -11.58 -16.27
CA LEU A 387 6.71 -10.89 -16.35
C LEU A 387 6.68 -9.44 -15.81
N TYR A 388 5.52 -8.78 -15.85
CA TYR A 388 5.32 -7.40 -15.40
C TYR A 388 4.60 -7.29 -14.05
N LYS A 389 4.53 -8.41 -13.30
CA LYS A 389 3.82 -8.52 -12.02
C LYS A 389 4.78 -8.88 -10.88
N GLU A 390 5.63 -7.93 -10.50
CA GLU A 390 6.54 -8.03 -9.34
C GLU A 390 7.53 -9.22 -9.40
N THR A 391 8.05 -9.53 -10.61
CA THR A 391 9.06 -10.59 -10.80
C THR A 391 10.48 -10.06 -10.89
N SER A 392 10.64 -8.78 -11.22
CA SER A 392 11.94 -8.15 -11.53
C SER A 392 12.70 -8.80 -12.70
N GLU A 393 12.02 -9.54 -13.57
CA GLU A 393 12.58 -10.18 -14.75
C GLU A 393 12.24 -9.43 -16.05
N GLY A 394 11.25 -8.53 -16.01
CA GLY A 394 10.77 -7.75 -17.15
C GLY A 394 10.83 -6.26 -16.94
N GLY A 395 10.34 -5.52 -17.92
CA GLY A 395 10.21 -4.06 -17.86
C GLY A 395 11.51 -3.35 -17.56
N LEU A 396 11.49 -2.40 -16.62
CA LEU A 396 12.67 -1.62 -16.21
C LEU A 396 13.75 -2.45 -15.52
N ALA A 397 13.40 -3.60 -14.96
CA ALA A 397 14.34 -4.49 -14.29
C ALA A 397 15.13 -5.37 -15.27
N LYS A 398 14.60 -5.54 -16.50
CA LYS A 398 15.21 -6.43 -17.49
C LYS A 398 16.64 -5.97 -17.84
N ASP A 399 17.58 -6.93 -17.78
CA ASP A 399 19.00 -6.73 -18.12
C ASP A 399 19.72 -5.63 -17.31
N TYR A 400 19.09 -5.11 -16.23
CA TYR A 400 19.72 -4.11 -15.38
C TYR A 400 20.86 -4.73 -14.57
N LYS A 401 22.03 -4.12 -14.65
CA LYS A 401 23.20 -4.49 -13.85
C LYS A 401 23.54 -3.35 -12.91
N PRO A 402 23.56 -3.58 -11.59
CA PRO A 402 24.05 -2.59 -10.64
C PRO A 402 25.48 -2.15 -10.97
N MET A 403 25.74 -0.86 -10.83
CA MET A 403 27.08 -0.28 -11.04
C MET A 403 28.01 -0.62 -9.87
#